data_15f0509f56c0d6b397dd577c28ae642c
#
_entry.id   15f0509f56c0d6b397dd577c28ae642c
#
_cell.length_a   1.000
_cell.length_b   1.000
_cell.length_c   1.000
_cell.angle_alpha   90.00
_cell.angle_beta   90.00
_cell.angle_gamma   90.00
#
_symmetry.space_group_name_H-M   'P 1'
#
loop_
_entity.id
_entity.type
_entity.pdbx_description
1 polymer ?
#
loop_
_entity_poly.entity_id
_entity_poly.type
_entity_poly.pdbx_seq_one_letter_code
_entity_poly.pdbx_strand_id
1 'polypeptide(L)'
;MNSEVKITEPLIADAECFDVIIIGAGLSGIGTAVRLQRDCPDRSFVLLERRDAIGGTWDLFRYPGIRSDSDMHTLGYDFKPWEAEKTIADGPSILSYVNETADEYRISDHIRFRQKLVSADWCSERGQWQLSVETLEGIRHYRCGVLMMCAGYYSYE
;
A
#
# COMPACT_ATOMS: atom_id res chain seq x y z
N MET A 1 -8.76 46.04 -1.09
CA MET A 1 -7.46 45.49 -1.52
C MET A 1 -7.19 44.24 -0.68
N ASN A 2 -7.58 43.08 -1.19
CA ASN A 2 -7.26 41.79 -0.54
C ASN A 2 -5.88 41.35 -1.06
N SER A 3 -4.90 41.42 -0.20
CA SER A 3 -3.60 40.81 -0.45
C SER A 3 -3.76 39.30 -0.35
N GLU A 4 -3.83 38.62 -1.47
CA GLU A 4 -3.67 37.16 -1.55
C GLU A 4 -2.27 36.82 -1.03
N VAL A 5 -2.22 36.21 0.14
CA VAL A 5 -1.02 35.57 0.63
C VAL A 5 -0.83 34.31 -0.20
N LYS A 6 -0.02 34.40 -1.27
CA LYS A 6 0.50 33.22 -1.97
C LYS A 6 1.43 32.49 -1.02
N ILE A 7 0.89 31.50 -0.32
CA ILE A 7 1.73 30.51 0.37
C ILE A 7 2.23 29.56 -0.72
N THR A 8 3.35 29.92 -1.35
CA THR A 8 4.11 28.99 -2.18
C THR A 8 4.85 28.06 -1.23
N GLU A 9 4.25 26.90 -0.93
CA GLU A 9 5.00 25.82 -0.28
C GLU A 9 6.22 25.49 -1.15
N PRO A 10 7.43 25.48 -0.56
CA PRO A 10 8.63 25.19 -1.32
C PRO A 10 8.56 23.78 -1.91
N LEU A 11 8.91 23.66 -3.18
CA LEU A 11 9.16 22.35 -3.80
C LEU A 11 10.18 21.59 -2.96
N ILE A 12 9.81 20.40 -2.52
CA ILE A 12 10.79 19.42 -2.06
C ILE A 12 11.52 18.96 -3.33
N ALA A 13 12.69 19.55 -3.58
CA ALA A 13 13.41 19.45 -4.86
C ALA A 13 13.79 18.01 -5.20
N ASP A 14 14.02 17.16 -4.18
CA ASP A 14 14.51 15.79 -4.32
C ASP A 14 13.42 14.72 -4.12
N ALA A 15 12.14 15.07 -4.28
CA ALA A 15 11.05 14.11 -4.13
C ALA A 15 10.97 13.16 -5.34
N GLU A 16 10.97 11.87 -5.08
CA GLU A 16 10.74 10.85 -6.10
C GLU A 16 9.26 10.84 -6.53
N CYS A 17 9.01 10.70 -7.83
CA CYS A 17 7.68 10.86 -8.41
C CYS A 17 7.15 9.56 -9.00
N PHE A 18 5.88 9.27 -8.72
CA PHE A 18 5.11 8.17 -9.30
C PHE A 18 3.74 8.67 -9.76
N ASP A 19 3.09 7.98 -10.69
CA ASP A 19 1.69 8.26 -10.99
C ASP A 19 0.81 7.89 -9.80
N VAL A 20 1.08 6.73 -9.16
CA VAL A 20 0.33 6.19 -8.03
C VAL A 20 1.24 5.75 -6.91
N ILE A 21 0.92 6.12 -5.67
CA ILE A 21 1.56 5.57 -4.47
C ILE A 21 0.50 4.82 -3.65
N ILE A 22 0.82 3.58 -3.29
CA ILE A 22 -0.02 2.70 -2.48
C ILE A 22 0.60 2.59 -1.09
N ILE A 23 -0.17 2.88 -0.04
CA ILE A 23 0.29 2.80 1.34
C ILE A 23 -0.18 1.49 1.96
N GLY A 24 0.78 0.61 2.23
CA GLY A 24 0.58 -0.70 2.83
C GLY A 24 0.66 -1.85 1.83
N ALA A 25 1.32 -2.94 2.23
CA ALA A 25 1.49 -4.18 1.48
C ALA A 25 0.71 -5.36 2.12
N GLY A 26 -0.47 -5.07 2.66
CA GLY A 26 -1.45 -6.06 3.06
C GLY A 26 -2.29 -6.55 1.88
N LEU A 27 -3.34 -7.36 2.18
CA LEU A 27 -4.26 -7.90 1.17
C LEU A 27 -4.79 -6.80 0.23
N SER A 28 -5.23 -5.67 0.75
CA SER A 28 -5.75 -4.56 -0.04
C SER A 28 -4.69 -3.94 -0.96
N GLY A 29 -3.48 -3.68 -0.44
CA GLY A 29 -2.40 -3.06 -1.22
C GLY A 29 -1.89 -3.96 -2.35
N ILE A 30 -1.71 -5.25 -2.07
CA ILE A 30 -1.30 -6.23 -3.10
C ILE A 30 -2.37 -6.33 -4.19
N GLY A 31 -3.66 -6.46 -3.82
CA GLY A 31 -4.75 -6.51 -4.80
C GLY A 31 -4.84 -5.24 -5.65
N THR A 32 -4.69 -4.07 -5.04
CA THR A 32 -4.65 -2.78 -5.73
C THR A 32 -3.50 -2.73 -6.75
N ALA A 33 -2.30 -3.17 -6.35
CA ALA A 33 -1.13 -3.17 -7.22
C ALA A 33 -1.31 -4.09 -8.44
N VAL A 34 -1.84 -5.31 -8.25
CA VAL A 34 -2.13 -6.23 -9.34
C VAL A 34 -3.12 -5.62 -10.34
N ARG A 35 -4.20 -5.01 -9.83
CA ARG A 35 -5.18 -4.32 -10.67
C ARG A 35 -4.56 -3.18 -11.45
N LEU A 36 -3.78 -2.35 -10.78
CA LEU A 36 -3.11 -1.22 -11.41
C LEU A 36 -2.16 -1.68 -12.53
N GLN A 37 -1.36 -2.72 -12.26
CA GLN A 37 -0.43 -3.29 -13.26
C GLN A 37 -1.17 -3.85 -14.49
N ARG A 38 -2.32 -4.48 -14.28
CA ARG A 38 -3.10 -5.10 -15.37
C ARG A 38 -3.91 -4.07 -16.17
N ASP A 39 -4.57 -3.16 -15.46
CA ASP A 39 -5.57 -2.27 -16.05
C ASP A 39 -4.97 -0.91 -16.48
N CYS A 40 -3.82 -0.54 -15.91
CA CYS A 40 -3.10 0.70 -16.19
C CYS A 40 -1.59 0.47 -16.37
N PRO A 41 -1.15 -0.37 -17.33
CA PRO A 41 0.26 -0.81 -17.46
C PRO A 41 1.24 0.33 -17.74
N ASP A 42 0.76 1.46 -18.24
CA ASP A 42 1.59 2.65 -18.54
C ASP A 42 1.79 3.57 -17.31
N ARG A 43 1.23 3.22 -16.16
CA ARG A 43 1.35 4.01 -14.95
C ARG A 43 2.45 3.50 -14.05
N SER A 44 3.32 4.42 -13.63
CA SER A 44 4.34 4.13 -12.62
C SER A 44 3.71 4.05 -11.23
N PHE A 45 4.08 3.04 -10.45
CA PHE A 45 3.60 2.92 -9.08
C PHE A 45 4.64 2.31 -8.13
N VAL A 46 4.43 2.55 -6.83
CA VAL A 46 5.21 1.98 -5.74
C VAL A 46 4.28 1.70 -4.56
N LEU A 47 4.55 0.62 -3.82
CA LEU A 47 3.94 0.36 -2.52
C LEU A 47 4.94 0.77 -1.43
N LEU A 48 4.47 1.54 -0.45
CA LEU A 48 5.25 1.90 0.73
C LEU A 48 4.69 1.13 1.94
N GLU A 49 5.50 0.22 2.46
CA GLU A 49 5.14 -0.61 3.62
C GLU A 49 6.00 -0.23 4.81
N ARG A 50 5.35 0.08 5.95
CA ARG A 50 6.08 0.50 7.18
C ARG A 50 6.88 -0.63 7.83
N ARG A 51 6.43 -1.86 7.66
CA ARG A 51 7.06 -3.07 8.20
C ARG A 51 8.08 -3.62 7.22
N ASP A 52 8.64 -4.76 7.55
CA ASP A 52 9.63 -5.47 6.72
C ASP A 52 9.05 -6.73 6.04
N ALA A 53 7.72 -6.88 6.07
CA ALA A 53 7.04 -8.03 5.50
C ALA A 53 5.71 -7.66 4.84
N ILE A 54 5.34 -8.43 3.83
CA ILE A 54 4.02 -8.45 3.20
C ILE A 54 3.00 -9.12 4.14
N GLY A 55 1.73 -8.77 4.03
CA GLY A 55 0.63 -9.50 4.65
C GLY A 55 -0.23 -8.67 5.61
N GLY A 56 0.25 -7.50 6.06
CA GLY A 56 -0.52 -6.61 6.94
C GLY A 56 -1.04 -7.34 8.18
N THR A 57 -2.37 -7.35 8.38
CA THR A 57 -3.05 -8.03 9.50
C THR A 57 -2.62 -9.49 9.66
N TRP A 58 -2.47 -10.22 8.56
CA TRP A 58 -2.20 -11.66 8.56
C TRP A 58 -0.75 -12.01 8.88
N ASP A 59 0.18 -11.10 8.69
CA ASP A 59 1.55 -11.24 9.16
C ASP A 59 1.73 -10.71 10.58
N LEU A 60 0.98 -9.67 10.97
CA LEU A 60 1.11 -9.04 12.28
C LEU A 60 0.56 -9.92 13.41
N PHE A 61 -0.67 -10.39 13.27
CA PHE A 61 -1.35 -11.14 14.33
C PHE A 61 -1.08 -12.63 14.20
N ARG A 62 -0.48 -13.22 15.26
CA ARG A 62 -0.04 -14.62 15.27
C ARG A 62 -0.54 -15.40 16.49
N TYR A 63 -1.69 -14.98 17.06
CA TYR A 63 -2.29 -15.70 18.16
C TYR A 63 -2.90 -17.04 17.71
N PRO A 64 -2.95 -18.06 18.59
CA PRO A 64 -3.56 -19.35 18.27
C PRO A 64 -5.03 -19.20 17.84
N GLY A 65 -5.39 -19.82 16.72
CA GLY A 65 -6.76 -19.80 16.20
C GLY A 65 -7.13 -18.56 15.39
N ILE A 66 -6.17 -17.69 15.06
CA ILE A 66 -6.42 -16.58 14.12
C ILE A 66 -6.92 -17.13 12.78
N ARG A 67 -8.04 -16.57 12.33
CA ARG A 67 -8.71 -16.94 11.07
C ARG A 67 -9.54 -15.78 10.54
N SER A 68 -9.96 -15.89 9.28
CA SER A 68 -10.94 -14.97 8.71
C SER A 68 -12.28 -15.11 9.41
N ASP A 69 -13.00 -14.01 9.55
CA ASP A 69 -14.40 -13.93 9.98
C ASP A 69 -15.37 -13.98 8.79
N SER A 70 -14.86 -13.87 7.57
CA SER A 70 -15.58 -14.05 6.32
C SER A 70 -14.99 -15.21 5.50
N ASP A 71 -15.74 -15.71 4.54
CA ASP A 71 -15.25 -16.73 3.61
C ASP A 71 -14.25 -16.15 2.60
N MET A 72 -13.37 -17.02 2.11
CA MET A 72 -12.31 -16.64 1.17
C MET A 72 -12.80 -16.36 -0.25
N HIS A 73 -14.02 -16.76 -0.60
CA HIS A 73 -14.63 -16.39 -1.90
C HIS A 73 -15.01 -14.91 -1.90
N THR A 74 -15.31 -14.35 -0.71
CA THR A 74 -15.57 -12.91 -0.51
C THR A 74 -14.28 -12.13 -0.26
N LEU A 75 -13.36 -12.67 0.58
CA LEU A 75 -12.13 -11.99 0.97
C LEU A 75 -11.04 -12.05 -0.12
N GLY A 76 -10.98 -13.16 -0.88
CA GLY A 76 -9.97 -13.38 -1.90
C GLY A 76 -10.13 -12.47 -3.12
N TYR A 77 -9.11 -12.48 -3.95
CA TYR A 77 -9.11 -11.70 -5.18
C TYR A 77 -9.91 -12.40 -6.28
N ASP A 78 -10.68 -11.67 -7.05
CA ASP A 78 -11.41 -12.20 -8.19
C ASP A 78 -10.49 -12.66 -9.33
N PHE A 79 -9.30 -12.08 -9.45
CA PHE A 79 -8.28 -12.44 -10.42
C PHE A 79 -7.41 -13.63 -9.98
N LYS A 80 -7.49 -14.04 -8.71
CA LYS A 80 -6.85 -15.22 -8.13
C LYS A 80 -7.84 -15.87 -7.14
N PRO A 81 -8.81 -16.67 -7.63
CA PRO A 81 -9.80 -17.30 -6.77
C PRO A 81 -9.16 -18.20 -5.70
N TRP A 82 -9.81 -18.30 -4.55
CA TRP A 82 -9.42 -19.22 -3.50
C TRP A 82 -9.79 -20.67 -3.91
N GLU A 83 -8.80 -21.56 -3.94
CA GLU A 83 -8.97 -22.96 -4.40
C GLU A 83 -8.91 -23.97 -3.25
N ALA A 84 -8.52 -23.54 -2.03
CA ALA A 84 -8.44 -24.48 -0.92
C ALA A 84 -9.83 -24.85 -0.39
N GLU A 85 -9.95 -26.09 0.15
CA GLU A 85 -11.20 -26.66 0.62
C GLU A 85 -11.84 -25.85 1.78
N LYS A 86 -10.99 -25.31 2.69
CA LYS A 86 -11.48 -24.47 3.79
C LYS A 86 -11.87 -23.09 3.30
N THR A 87 -13.15 -22.78 3.32
CA THR A 87 -13.66 -21.45 2.95
C THR A 87 -13.37 -20.38 4.01
N ILE A 88 -13.43 -20.74 5.32
CA ILE A 88 -12.97 -19.87 6.42
C ILE A 88 -11.52 -20.24 6.73
N ALA A 89 -10.60 -19.50 6.13
CA ALA A 89 -9.19 -19.80 6.18
C ALA A 89 -8.52 -19.32 7.49
N ASP A 90 -7.52 -20.05 7.93
CA ASP A 90 -6.65 -19.62 9.02
C ASP A 90 -5.64 -18.54 8.56
N GLY A 91 -5.10 -17.80 9.53
CA GLY A 91 -4.19 -16.68 9.26
C GLY A 91 -2.97 -17.06 8.42
N PRO A 92 -2.26 -18.16 8.73
CA PRO A 92 -1.13 -18.62 7.91
C PRO A 92 -1.50 -18.91 6.47
N SER A 93 -2.65 -19.53 6.21
CA SER A 93 -3.12 -19.81 4.84
C SER A 93 -3.42 -18.53 4.07
N ILE A 94 -4.01 -17.53 4.71
CA ILE A 94 -4.27 -16.22 4.09
C ILE A 94 -2.96 -15.49 3.83
N LEU A 95 -2.02 -15.53 4.78
CA LEU A 95 -0.68 -14.94 4.59
C LEU A 95 0.05 -15.55 3.39
N SER A 96 0.02 -16.89 3.26
CA SER A 96 0.59 -17.60 2.11
C SER A 96 -0.05 -17.13 0.81
N TYR A 97 -1.38 -17.07 0.76
CA TYR A 97 -2.13 -16.61 -0.40
C TYR A 97 -1.74 -15.19 -0.84
N VAL A 98 -1.57 -14.25 0.10
CA VAL A 98 -1.16 -12.87 -0.21
C VAL A 98 0.28 -12.82 -0.73
N ASN A 99 1.21 -13.57 -0.11
CA ASN A 99 2.61 -13.65 -0.57
C ASN A 99 2.71 -14.29 -1.94
N GLU A 100 2.06 -15.43 -2.16
CA GLU A 100 2.01 -16.12 -3.46
C GLU A 100 1.44 -15.21 -4.54
N THR A 101 0.43 -14.40 -4.22
CA THR A 101 -0.12 -13.42 -5.15
C THR A 101 0.91 -12.35 -5.51
N ALA A 102 1.61 -11.81 -4.51
CA ALA A 102 2.63 -10.80 -4.75
C ALA A 102 3.77 -11.33 -5.64
N ASP A 103 4.18 -12.57 -5.43
CA ASP A 103 5.25 -13.22 -6.19
C ASP A 103 4.79 -13.58 -7.62
N GLU A 104 3.62 -14.18 -7.77
CA GLU A 104 3.06 -14.58 -9.08
C GLU A 104 2.92 -13.39 -10.03
N TYR A 105 2.46 -12.25 -9.49
CA TYR A 105 2.30 -11.01 -10.26
C TYR A 105 3.53 -10.10 -10.21
N ARG A 106 4.63 -10.52 -9.57
CA ARG A 106 5.88 -9.75 -9.42
C ARG A 106 5.69 -8.40 -8.74
N ILE A 107 4.69 -8.30 -7.86
CA ILE A 107 4.43 -7.06 -7.11
C ILE A 107 5.52 -6.80 -6.09
N SER A 108 6.22 -7.84 -5.61
CA SER A 108 7.34 -7.73 -4.68
C SER A 108 8.42 -6.76 -5.17
N ASP A 109 8.63 -6.67 -6.49
CA ASP A 109 9.60 -5.74 -7.10
C ASP A 109 9.23 -4.25 -6.95
N HIS A 110 7.96 -3.97 -6.65
CA HIS A 110 7.41 -2.62 -6.46
C HIS A 110 7.25 -2.22 -4.99
N ILE A 111 7.61 -3.08 -4.03
CA ILE A 111 7.43 -2.81 -2.61
C ILE A 111 8.70 -2.21 -2.02
N ARG A 112 8.54 -1.13 -1.28
CA ARG A 112 9.57 -0.55 -0.43
C ARG A 112 9.18 -0.76 1.02
N PHE A 113 9.90 -1.62 1.70
CA PHE A 113 9.74 -1.88 3.12
C PHE A 113 10.38 -0.81 3.99
N ARG A 114 9.96 -0.74 5.26
CA ARG A 114 10.45 0.22 6.26
C ARG A 114 10.27 1.66 5.81
N GLN A 115 9.13 1.92 5.16
CA GLN A 115 8.70 3.19 4.62
C GLN A 115 7.39 3.59 5.32
N LYS A 116 7.48 4.36 6.42
CA LYS A 116 6.31 4.79 7.19
C LYS A 116 5.84 6.16 6.70
N LEU A 117 4.63 6.22 6.15
CA LEU A 117 4.01 7.50 5.82
C LEU A 117 3.82 8.33 7.09
N VAL A 118 4.36 9.56 7.11
CA VAL A 118 4.25 10.52 8.21
C VAL A 118 3.22 11.58 7.89
N SER A 119 3.28 12.16 6.69
CA SER A 119 2.29 13.13 6.21
C SER A 119 2.03 12.98 4.72
N ALA A 120 0.84 13.40 4.30
CA ALA A 120 0.44 13.48 2.90
C ALA A 120 -0.39 14.75 2.73
N ASP A 121 0.13 15.69 1.94
CA ASP A 121 -0.46 17.01 1.73
C ASP A 121 -0.80 17.18 0.26
N TRP A 122 -2.04 17.63 -0.02
CA TRP A 122 -2.49 17.88 -1.39
C TRP A 122 -2.10 19.28 -1.86
N CYS A 123 -1.41 19.35 -2.98
CA CYS A 123 -1.07 20.61 -3.65
C CYS A 123 -2.01 20.84 -4.83
N SER A 124 -3.00 21.72 -4.67
CA SER A 124 -4.00 22.01 -5.71
C SER A 124 -3.41 22.72 -6.94
N GLU A 125 -2.37 23.54 -6.75
CA GLU A 125 -1.69 24.23 -7.86
C GLU A 125 -1.06 23.24 -8.84
N ARG A 126 -0.62 22.08 -8.35
CA ARG A 126 0.08 21.06 -9.13
C ARG A 126 -0.74 19.81 -9.40
N GLY A 127 -1.91 19.69 -8.75
CA GLY A 127 -2.76 18.51 -8.87
C GLY A 127 -2.06 17.23 -8.39
N GLN A 128 -1.29 17.29 -7.29
CA GLN A 128 -0.54 16.14 -6.78
C GLN A 128 -0.41 16.13 -5.26
N TRP A 129 -0.23 14.92 -4.74
CA TRP A 129 0.13 14.67 -3.34
C TRP A 129 1.63 14.86 -3.13
N GLN A 130 1.99 15.42 -1.96
CA GLN A 130 3.35 15.49 -1.43
C GLN A 130 3.40 14.67 -0.15
N LEU A 131 4.30 13.69 -0.10
CA LEU A 131 4.40 12.76 1.01
C LEU A 131 5.73 12.93 1.73
N SER A 132 5.70 12.89 3.06
CA SER A 132 6.88 12.70 3.90
C SER A 132 6.84 11.29 4.49
N VAL A 133 7.91 10.54 4.29
CA VAL A 133 8.01 9.14 4.64
C VAL A 133 9.25 8.91 5.50
N GLU A 134 9.06 8.36 6.70
CA GLU A 134 10.14 7.96 7.59
C GLU A 134 10.77 6.65 7.09
N THR A 135 12.08 6.64 7.00
CA THR A 135 12.91 5.49 6.60
C THR A 135 14.02 5.26 7.60
N LEU A 136 14.80 4.19 7.45
CA LEU A 136 15.99 3.96 8.28
C LEU A 136 17.09 5.03 8.11
N GLU A 137 17.08 5.74 6.98
CA GLU A 137 18.07 6.76 6.63
C GLU A 137 17.59 8.19 6.95
N GLY A 138 16.34 8.33 7.44
CA GLY A 138 15.70 9.62 7.71
C GLY A 138 14.43 9.83 6.88
N ILE A 139 14.02 11.08 6.73
CA ILE A 139 12.81 11.42 5.97
C ILE A 139 13.14 11.46 4.48
N ARG A 140 12.35 10.71 3.71
CA ARG A 140 12.29 10.78 2.25
C ARG A 140 10.99 11.42 1.80
N HIS A 141 11.05 12.07 0.66
CA HIS A 141 9.90 12.74 0.09
C HIS A 141 9.49 12.10 -1.23
N TYR A 142 8.17 11.99 -1.41
CA TYR A 142 7.56 11.43 -2.63
C TYR A 142 6.47 12.36 -3.14
N ARG A 143 6.15 12.22 -4.42
CA ARG A 143 5.00 12.89 -5.05
C ARG A 143 4.23 11.91 -5.91
N CYS A 144 2.91 12.07 -5.95
CA CYS A 144 2.07 11.27 -6.85
C CYS A 144 0.80 12.02 -7.25
N GLY A 145 0.22 11.62 -8.38
CA GLY A 145 -1.09 12.08 -8.79
C GLY A 145 -2.22 11.42 -8.01
N VAL A 146 -2.04 10.14 -7.66
CA VAL A 146 -3.04 9.34 -6.93
C VAL A 146 -2.38 8.70 -5.71
N LEU A 147 -3.02 8.88 -4.55
CA LEU A 147 -2.62 8.24 -3.29
C LEU A 147 -3.68 7.22 -2.89
N MET A 148 -3.29 5.94 -2.80
CA MET A 148 -4.15 4.82 -2.42
C MET A 148 -3.84 4.40 -0.99
N MET A 149 -4.77 4.66 -0.05
CA MET A 149 -4.60 4.32 1.37
C MET A 149 -5.06 2.89 1.64
N CYS A 150 -4.11 1.95 1.72
CA CYS A 150 -4.32 0.53 1.98
C CYS A 150 -3.72 0.09 3.33
N ALA A 151 -3.57 1.03 4.28
CA ALA A 151 -2.89 0.83 5.56
C ALA A 151 -3.69 0.01 6.59
N GLY A 152 -4.95 -0.33 6.29
CA GLY A 152 -5.84 -0.95 7.26
C GLY A 152 -6.31 0.05 8.33
N TYR A 153 -6.93 -0.47 9.40
CA TYR A 153 -7.48 0.34 10.49
C TYR A 153 -7.02 -0.11 11.89
N TYR A 154 -6.18 -1.12 11.96
CA TYR A 154 -5.61 -1.55 13.23
C TYR A 154 -4.45 -0.63 13.65
N SER A 155 -4.41 -0.26 14.93
CA SER A 155 -3.22 0.30 15.54
C SER A 155 -2.25 -0.83 15.85
N TYR A 156 -0.99 -0.56 15.55
CA TYR A 156 0.11 -1.49 15.80
C TYR A 156 1.02 -1.03 16.97
N GLU A 157 0.56 -0.01 17.68
CA GLU A 157 1.22 0.56 18.85
C GLU A 157 0.43 0.27 20.11
#